data_01ea7df5328f1ed3773f693594b68787
#
_entry.id   01ea7df5328f1ed3773f693594b68787
#
_cell.length_a   1.000
_cell.length_b   1.000
_cell.length_c   1.000
_cell.angle_alpha   90.00
_cell.angle_beta   90.00
_cell.angle_gamma   90.00
#
_symmetry.space_group_name_H-M   'P 1'
#
loop_
_entity.id
_entity.type
_entity.pdbx_description
1 polymer ?
#
loop_
_entity_poly.entity_id
_entity_poly.type
_entity_poly.pdbx_seq_one_letter_code
_entity_poly.pdbx_strand_id
1 'polypeptide(L)'
;MYRTVKDGVMCKLKTAERVGITSDTWTSVAKESYMSVTAHYIDELWNLVSYVLQTTEVQTDHRSVSLAEMLTKAMEEWGLLSKDPAIVTDNAANMIRAVEITGLTHVGCVAHIINLASQAGLKLLNVARLLGRVRHIAKFFHRSTTATRILKEKQKLNAHKLKIDVVTRWNSALEMLERFLEQQPAISAALLSPEDVVRALKPMKTATQVMSEEKCPTLSVIAPLHALLLKEMTSLPEDSRVVKDMKDELKKNLSTRYVNQKDMLYVASAIDPRFKALPFLNEEERDRTFSRLQTEAQDAAADEVDGVEEEVEPQPPAPKQFKQSSALESLLGEAYRPQQEVGPQKTKAAEAEDEIKRYRARRPAGLQDNPLIWWRENEKEYPLLARMAKRYLCVPGTSITSERVFSTAGDIITAKRSCLTPGHVNELLFLQKNLSIPE
;
A
#
# COMPACT_ATOMS: atom_id res chain seq x y z
N MET A 1 26.66 -10.55 -12.78
CA MET A 1 25.19 -10.47 -12.86
C MET A 1 24.58 -9.72 -11.67
N TYR A 2 24.67 -10.20 -10.42
CA TYR A 2 24.10 -9.51 -9.23
C TYR A 2 24.54 -8.03 -9.17
N ARG A 3 25.84 -7.74 -9.21
CA ARG A 3 26.36 -6.37 -9.14
C ARG A 3 25.81 -5.48 -10.28
N THR A 4 25.81 -5.98 -11.50
CA THR A 4 25.31 -5.23 -12.67
C THR A 4 23.82 -4.86 -12.50
N VAL A 5 22.98 -5.81 -12.03
CA VAL A 5 21.56 -5.54 -11.77
C VAL A 5 21.40 -4.57 -10.58
N LYS A 6 22.21 -4.75 -9.52
CA LYS A 6 22.21 -3.85 -8.36
C LYS A 6 22.55 -2.42 -8.77
N ASP A 7 23.61 -2.23 -9.56
CA ASP A 7 24.02 -0.92 -10.06
C ASP A 7 22.92 -0.28 -10.93
N GLY A 8 22.26 -1.09 -11.77
CA GLY A 8 21.12 -0.62 -12.57
C GLY A 8 19.93 -0.18 -11.71
N VAL A 9 19.57 -0.94 -10.67
CA VAL A 9 18.51 -0.57 -9.71
C VAL A 9 18.91 0.69 -8.94
N MET A 10 20.17 0.80 -8.48
CA MET A 10 20.65 2.00 -7.78
C MET A 10 20.58 3.24 -8.69
N CYS A 11 20.93 3.11 -9.97
CA CYS A 11 20.83 4.20 -10.93
C CYS A 11 19.37 4.68 -11.08
N LYS A 12 18.43 3.75 -11.23
CA LYS A 12 16.99 4.08 -11.33
C LYS A 12 16.44 4.71 -10.04
N LEU A 13 16.87 4.24 -8.86
CA LEU A 13 16.48 4.84 -7.58
C LEU A 13 17.02 6.25 -7.38
N LYS A 14 18.19 6.58 -7.96
CA LYS A 14 18.73 7.95 -7.91
C LYS A 14 17.83 8.96 -8.62
N THR A 15 17.21 8.57 -9.75
CA THR A 15 16.31 9.44 -10.51
C THR A 15 14.93 9.57 -9.84
N ALA A 16 14.57 8.65 -8.94
CA ALA A 16 13.30 8.73 -8.24
C ALA A 16 13.25 9.97 -7.35
N GLU A 17 12.19 10.75 -7.46
CA GLU A 17 11.96 11.95 -6.64
C GLU A 17 11.65 11.59 -5.18
N ARG A 18 10.80 10.60 -4.98
CA ARG A 18 10.39 10.07 -3.67
C ARG A 18 10.29 8.54 -3.72
N VAL A 19 10.52 7.89 -2.59
CA VAL A 19 10.51 6.43 -2.50
C VAL A 19 9.70 6.00 -1.29
N GLY A 20 8.77 5.06 -1.49
CA GLY A 20 8.12 4.33 -0.40
C GLY A 20 8.88 3.04 -0.12
N ILE A 21 8.99 2.64 1.14
CA ILE A 21 9.68 1.42 1.55
C ILE A 21 8.68 0.46 2.17
N THR A 22 8.79 -0.84 1.87
CA THR A 22 8.17 -1.88 2.70
C THR A 22 9.24 -2.74 3.33
N SER A 23 9.06 -3.08 4.60
CA SER A 23 9.95 -3.98 5.32
C SER A 23 9.14 -4.94 6.19
N ASP A 24 9.62 -6.17 6.28
CA ASP A 24 9.03 -7.20 7.12
C ASP A 24 10.10 -8.20 7.55
N THR A 25 9.84 -8.94 8.63
CA THR A 25 10.75 -9.95 9.15
C THR A 25 10.09 -11.32 9.18
N TRP A 26 10.84 -12.35 8.84
CA TRP A 26 10.35 -13.73 8.94
C TRP A 26 11.44 -14.69 9.41
N THR A 27 11.02 -15.86 9.87
CA THR A 27 11.93 -16.94 10.25
C THR A 27 11.81 -18.09 9.25
N SER A 28 12.94 -18.52 8.69
CA SER A 28 13.02 -19.62 7.74
C SER A 28 12.74 -20.98 8.42
N VAL A 29 12.53 -22.02 7.61
CA VAL A 29 12.41 -23.41 8.10
C VAL A 29 13.70 -23.85 8.82
N ALA A 30 14.86 -23.30 8.44
CA ALA A 30 16.16 -23.51 9.08
C ALA A 30 16.31 -22.75 10.42
N LYS A 31 15.27 -22.02 10.87
CA LYS A 31 15.25 -21.18 12.07
C LYS A 31 16.16 -19.94 11.97
N GLU A 32 16.55 -19.55 10.78
CA GLU A 32 17.23 -18.28 10.52
C GLU A 32 16.18 -17.19 10.30
N SER A 33 16.41 -16.04 10.89
CA SER A 33 15.54 -14.88 10.75
C SER A 33 16.10 -13.92 9.72
N TYR A 34 15.22 -13.36 8.89
CA TYR A 34 15.57 -12.43 7.81
C TYR A 34 14.71 -11.18 7.88
N MET A 35 15.25 -10.06 7.43
CA MET A 35 14.54 -8.82 7.16
C MET A 35 14.64 -8.49 5.67
N SER A 36 13.50 -8.29 5.01
CA SER A 36 13.45 -7.80 3.63
C SER A 36 13.22 -6.29 3.59
N VAL A 37 13.78 -5.65 2.59
CA VAL A 37 13.55 -4.24 2.27
C VAL A 37 13.22 -4.14 0.79
N THR A 38 12.06 -3.54 0.46
CA THR A 38 11.65 -3.28 -0.91
C THR A 38 11.39 -1.78 -1.10
N ALA A 39 11.73 -1.25 -2.26
CA ALA A 39 11.51 0.14 -2.62
C ALA A 39 10.43 0.28 -3.69
N HIS A 40 9.63 1.33 -3.58
CA HIS A 40 8.53 1.66 -4.49
C HIS A 40 8.63 3.13 -4.88
N TYR A 41 8.53 3.43 -6.17
CA TYR A 41 8.52 4.80 -6.66
C TYR A 41 7.72 4.92 -7.96
N ILE A 42 7.37 6.15 -8.34
CA ILE A 42 6.74 6.45 -9.62
C ILE A 42 7.82 7.01 -10.54
N ASP A 43 8.01 6.38 -11.70
CA ASP A 43 8.98 6.80 -12.69
C ASP A 43 8.50 8.02 -13.52
N GLU A 44 9.34 8.51 -14.44
CA GLU A 44 9.03 9.64 -15.30
C GLU A 44 7.84 9.36 -16.24
N LEU A 45 7.57 8.09 -16.52
CA LEU A 45 6.45 7.64 -17.34
C LEU A 45 5.18 7.38 -16.53
N TRP A 46 5.19 7.71 -15.24
CA TRP A 46 4.09 7.48 -14.32
C TRP A 46 3.75 5.99 -14.09
N ASN A 47 4.75 5.13 -14.16
CA ASN A 47 4.60 3.74 -13.75
C ASN A 47 4.97 3.59 -12.28
N LEU A 48 4.18 2.83 -11.54
CA LEU A 48 4.55 2.41 -10.19
C LEU A 48 5.55 1.25 -10.31
N VAL A 49 6.79 1.52 -9.90
CA VAL A 49 7.92 0.59 -9.98
C VAL A 49 8.27 0.08 -8.60
N SER A 50 8.54 -1.22 -8.49
CA SER A 50 8.91 -1.87 -7.23
C SER A 50 10.17 -2.70 -7.42
N TYR A 51 11.13 -2.57 -6.49
CA TYR A 51 12.34 -3.36 -6.44
C TYR A 51 12.54 -3.99 -5.08
N VAL A 52 12.91 -5.26 -5.03
CA VAL A 52 13.46 -5.88 -3.82
C VAL A 52 14.91 -5.41 -3.70
N LEU A 53 15.23 -4.66 -2.66
CA LEU A 53 16.55 -4.11 -2.46
C LEU A 53 17.49 -5.13 -1.82
N GLN A 54 17.08 -5.69 -0.71
CA GLN A 54 17.86 -6.68 0.01
C GLN A 54 17.01 -7.52 0.95
N THR A 55 17.57 -8.68 1.28
CA THR A 55 17.08 -9.61 2.29
C THR A 55 18.27 -9.96 3.19
N THR A 56 18.28 -9.41 4.39
CA THR A 56 19.42 -9.52 5.31
C THR A 56 19.08 -10.43 6.48
N GLU A 57 19.98 -11.32 6.85
CA GLU A 57 19.86 -12.15 8.04
C GLU A 57 19.86 -11.27 9.31
N VAL A 58 18.90 -11.53 10.20
CA VAL A 58 18.83 -10.91 11.53
C VAL A 58 19.65 -11.79 12.49
N GLN A 59 20.93 -11.48 12.62
CA GLN A 59 21.86 -12.25 13.47
C GLN A 59 21.72 -11.95 14.96
N THR A 60 21.06 -10.86 15.30
CA THR A 60 20.82 -10.42 16.68
C THR A 60 19.38 -10.72 17.11
N ASP A 61 19.08 -10.43 18.37
CA ASP A 61 17.70 -10.47 18.82
C ASP A 61 16.83 -9.44 18.04
N HIS A 62 15.54 -9.70 17.92
CA HIS A 62 14.58 -8.85 17.24
C HIS A 62 14.25 -7.57 18.04
N ARG A 63 15.25 -6.93 18.69
CA ARG A 63 15.07 -5.67 19.41
C ARG A 63 14.94 -4.51 18.44
N SER A 64 14.14 -3.54 18.85
CA SER A 64 13.88 -2.36 18.03
C SER A 64 15.15 -1.61 17.62
N VAL A 65 16.15 -1.54 18.47
CA VAL A 65 17.43 -0.87 18.16
C VAL A 65 18.17 -1.58 17.05
N SER A 66 18.33 -2.91 17.15
CA SER A 66 19.02 -3.71 16.10
C SER A 66 18.29 -3.64 14.75
N LEU A 67 16.95 -3.68 14.77
CA LEU A 67 16.14 -3.54 13.56
C LEU A 67 16.25 -2.13 12.97
N ALA A 68 16.32 -1.08 13.82
CA ALA A 68 16.53 0.29 13.37
C ALA A 68 17.90 0.46 12.69
N GLU A 69 18.96 -0.09 13.29
CA GLU A 69 20.30 -0.08 12.69
C GLU A 69 20.34 -0.77 11.33
N MET A 70 19.68 -1.92 11.20
CA MET A 70 19.57 -2.64 9.93
C MET A 70 18.80 -1.85 8.87
N LEU A 71 17.69 -1.20 9.25
CA LEU A 71 16.92 -0.33 8.35
C LEU A 71 17.75 0.88 7.92
N THR A 72 18.39 1.57 8.86
CA THR A 72 19.24 2.74 8.56
C THR A 72 20.37 2.37 7.61
N LYS A 73 21.08 1.26 7.90
CA LYS A 73 22.15 0.76 7.04
C LYS A 73 21.66 0.42 5.63
N ALA A 74 20.47 -0.18 5.52
CA ALA A 74 19.86 -0.44 4.22
C ALA A 74 19.56 0.87 3.47
N MET A 75 18.99 1.86 4.13
CA MET A 75 18.70 3.18 3.52
C MET A 75 19.99 3.88 3.08
N GLU A 76 21.06 3.82 3.89
CA GLU A 76 22.38 4.37 3.54
C GLU A 76 22.98 3.66 2.32
N GLU A 77 23.01 2.33 2.33
CA GLU A 77 23.59 1.52 1.25
C GLU A 77 22.93 1.81 -0.11
N TRP A 78 21.61 2.07 -0.11
CA TRP A 78 20.84 2.34 -1.31
C TRP A 78 20.68 3.85 -1.60
N GLY A 79 21.25 4.72 -0.77
CA GLY A 79 21.20 6.19 -0.94
C GLY A 79 19.80 6.78 -0.82
N LEU A 80 18.96 6.22 0.06
CA LEU A 80 17.55 6.56 0.17
C LEU A 80 17.22 7.54 1.30
N LEU A 81 18.15 7.83 2.23
CA LEU A 81 17.89 8.73 3.36
C LEU A 81 17.49 10.14 2.90
N SER A 82 18.14 10.65 1.86
CA SER A 82 17.83 11.97 1.27
C SER A 82 16.48 12.04 0.56
N LYS A 83 15.81 10.90 0.35
CA LYS A 83 14.50 10.82 -0.33
C LYS A 83 13.32 10.89 0.66
N ASP A 84 13.57 11.06 1.96
CA ASP A 84 12.56 11.11 3.03
C ASP A 84 11.50 9.98 2.87
N PRO A 85 11.94 8.69 2.91
CA PRO A 85 11.05 7.57 2.62
C PRO A 85 10.05 7.33 3.75
N ALA A 86 8.80 7.02 3.38
CA ALA A 86 7.85 6.43 4.31
C ALA A 86 8.06 4.90 4.35
N ILE A 87 8.10 4.33 5.56
CA ILE A 87 8.32 2.90 5.76
C ILE A 87 7.01 2.22 6.19
N VAL A 88 6.58 1.26 5.40
CA VAL A 88 5.41 0.41 5.69
C VAL A 88 5.89 -0.90 6.30
N THR A 89 5.40 -1.23 7.51
CA THR A 89 5.71 -2.50 8.17
C THR A 89 4.45 -3.15 8.73
N ASP A 90 4.58 -4.37 9.24
CA ASP A 90 3.56 -4.93 10.11
C ASP A 90 3.38 -4.04 11.37
N ASN A 91 2.35 -4.33 12.16
CA ASN A 91 2.09 -3.55 13.38
C ASN A 91 2.73 -4.19 14.62
N ALA A 92 3.82 -4.92 14.48
CA ALA A 92 4.58 -5.45 15.59
C ALA A 92 5.29 -4.30 16.35
N ALA A 93 5.19 -4.32 17.67
CA ALA A 93 5.66 -3.21 18.50
C ALA A 93 7.18 -2.92 18.34
N ASN A 94 7.98 -3.97 18.11
CA ASN A 94 9.41 -3.84 17.85
C ASN A 94 9.70 -3.16 16.50
N MET A 95 8.92 -3.44 15.44
CA MET A 95 9.07 -2.80 14.12
C MET A 95 8.62 -1.34 14.16
N ILE A 96 7.47 -1.05 14.79
CA ILE A 96 7.01 0.33 14.97
C ILE A 96 8.10 1.14 15.68
N ARG A 97 8.61 0.61 16.81
CA ARG A 97 9.65 1.30 17.57
C ARG A 97 10.96 1.41 16.80
N ALA A 98 11.30 0.44 15.97
CA ALA A 98 12.49 0.49 15.11
C ALA A 98 12.39 1.67 14.12
N VAL A 99 11.26 1.82 13.43
CA VAL A 99 11.05 2.94 12.50
C VAL A 99 11.03 4.29 13.23
N GLU A 100 10.44 4.38 14.43
CA GLU A 100 10.50 5.58 15.27
C GLU A 100 11.95 5.98 15.60
N ILE A 101 12.83 5.01 15.90
CA ILE A 101 14.25 5.27 16.18
C ILE A 101 14.97 5.82 14.95
N THR A 102 14.62 5.39 13.73
CA THR A 102 15.21 5.94 12.50
C THR A 102 14.78 7.38 12.21
N GLY A 103 13.72 7.88 12.85
CA GLY A 103 13.14 9.20 12.59
C GLY A 103 12.32 9.29 11.30
N LEU A 104 12.13 8.17 10.58
CA LEU A 104 11.39 8.12 9.32
C LEU A 104 9.87 7.95 9.56
N THR A 105 9.07 8.29 8.55
CA THR A 105 7.61 8.16 8.63
C THR A 105 7.19 6.69 8.60
N HIS A 106 6.48 6.25 9.65
CA HIS A 106 5.92 4.89 9.71
C HIS A 106 4.49 4.85 9.18
N VAL A 107 4.17 3.84 8.38
CA VAL A 107 2.82 3.50 7.94
C VAL A 107 2.52 2.05 8.33
N GLY A 108 1.44 1.84 9.10
CA GLY A 108 1.01 0.49 9.48
C GLY A 108 0.40 -0.27 8.31
N CYS A 109 0.80 -1.53 8.13
CA CYS A 109 0.24 -2.43 7.11
C CYS A 109 -1.26 -2.65 7.33
N VAL A 110 -2.08 -2.25 6.36
CA VAL A 110 -3.55 -2.41 6.41
C VAL A 110 -3.95 -3.87 6.50
N ALA A 111 -3.31 -4.76 5.74
CA ALA A 111 -3.62 -6.18 5.76
C ALA A 111 -3.42 -6.77 7.16
N HIS A 112 -2.35 -6.37 7.87
CA HIS A 112 -2.10 -6.77 9.24
C HIS A 112 -3.15 -6.19 10.22
N ILE A 113 -3.54 -4.94 10.03
CA ILE A 113 -4.61 -4.30 10.85
C ILE A 113 -5.94 -5.02 10.65
N ILE A 114 -6.33 -5.34 9.43
CA ILE A 114 -7.55 -6.11 9.13
C ILE A 114 -7.47 -7.49 9.78
N ASN A 115 -6.30 -8.15 9.73
CA ASN A 115 -6.09 -9.43 10.39
C ASN A 115 -6.29 -9.32 11.92
N LEU A 116 -5.68 -8.32 12.55
CA LEU A 116 -5.83 -8.11 14.01
C LEU A 116 -7.27 -7.83 14.41
N ALA A 117 -7.98 -6.96 13.68
CA ALA A 117 -9.37 -6.64 13.94
C ALA A 117 -10.26 -7.87 13.77
N SER A 118 -10.10 -8.60 12.65
CA SER A 118 -10.88 -9.80 12.37
C SER A 118 -10.62 -10.91 13.42
N GLN A 119 -9.35 -11.08 13.83
CA GLN A 119 -8.99 -12.02 14.89
C GLN A 119 -9.62 -11.65 16.23
N ALA A 120 -9.74 -10.35 16.57
CA ALA A 120 -10.42 -9.90 17.77
C ALA A 120 -11.90 -10.34 17.75
N GLY A 121 -12.61 -10.12 16.64
CA GLY A 121 -13.99 -10.59 16.46
C GLY A 121 -14.13 -12.12 16.52
N LEU A 122 -13.20 -12.86 15.88
CA LEU A 122 -13.21 -14.32 15.87
C LEU A 122 -12.90 -14.96 17.25
N LYS A 123 -12.25 -14.22 18.16
CA LYS A 123 -11.97 -14.65 19.54
C LYS A 123 -13.14 -14.50 20.50
N LEU A 124 -14.20 -13.76 20.12
CA LEU A 124 -15.41 -13.68 20.95
C LEU A 124 -15.93 -15.09 21.28
N LEU A 125 -16.29 -15.33 22.54
CA LEU A 125 -16.60 -16.65 23.08
C LEU A 125 -17.60 -17.43 22.22
N ASN A 126 -18.68 -16.78 21.78
CA ASN A 126 -19.72 -17.43 20.99
C ASN A 126 -19.24 -17.74 19.57
N VAL A 127 -18.44 -16.85 18.96
CA VAL A 127 -17.85 -17.04 17.63
C VAL A 127 -16.78 -18.13 17.68
N ALA A 128 -15.91 -18.10 18.67
CA ALA A 128 -14.87 -19.11 18.86
C ALA A 128 -15.48 -20.51 19.11
N ARG A 129 -16.58 -20.61 19.85
CA ARG A 129 -17.33 -21.87 20.04
C ARG A 129 -17.90 -22.37 18.71
N LEU A 130 -18.49 -21.49 17.89
CA LEU A 130 -18.99 -21.84 16.55
C LEU A 130 -17.86 -22.39 15.67
N LEU A 131 -16.75 -21.65 15.57
CA LEU A 131 -15.58 -22.08 14.79
C LEU A 131 -15.04 -23.43 15.30
N GLY A 132 -14.98 -23.63 16.61
CA GLY A 132 -14.57 -24.90 17.23
C GLY A 132 -15.43 -26.08 16.79
N ARG A 133 -16.75 -25.89 16.72
CA ARG A 133 -17.70 -26.92 16.24
C ARG A 133 -17.53 -27.22 14.75
N VAL A 134 -17.42 -26.18 13.92
CA VAL A 134 -17.18 -26.34 12.46
C VAL A 134 -15.85 -27.05 12.20
N ARG A 135 -14.77 -26.67 12.92
CA ARG A 135 -13.47 -27.38 12.87
C ARG A 135 -13.60 -28.85 13.26
N HIS A 136 -14.37 -29.14 14.29
CA HIS A 136 -14.57 -30.52 14.76
C HIS A 136 -15.26 -31.36 13.68
N ILE A 137 -16.33 -30.84 13.08
CA ILE A 137 -17.05 -31.49 11.96
C ILE A 137 -16.11 -31.66 10.75
N ALA A 138 -15.40 -30.61 10.34
CA ALA A 138 -14.47 -30.70 9.23
C ALA A 138 -13.37 -31.74 9.47
N LYS A 139 -12.78 -31.76 10.68
CA LYS A 139 -11.79 -32.77 11.08
C LYS A 139 -12.33 -34.19 11.06
N PHE A 140 -13.60 -34.39 11.47
CA PHE A 140 -14.26 -35.71 11.41
C PHE A 140 -14.29 -36.22 9.96
N PHE A 141 -14.76 -35.38 9.02
CA PHE A 141 -14.80 -35.77 7.62
C PHE A 141 -13.39 -36.00 7.03
N HIS A 142 -12.39 -35.18 7.38
CA HIS A 142 -11.01 -35.36 6.93
C HIS A 142 -10.35 -36.66 7.43
N ARG A 143 -10.75 -37.15 8.60
CA ARG A 143 -10.20 -38.38 9.21
C ARG A 143 -10.86 -39.65 8.73
N SER A 144 -12.11 -39.55 8.26
CA SER A 144 -12.90 -40.72 7.84
C SER A 144 -13.08 -40.73 6.33
N THR A 145 -12.43 -41.66 5.64
CA THR A 145 -12.62 -41.89 4.21
C THR A 145 -14.03 -42.27 3.86
N THR A 146 -14.72 -43.08 4.71
CA THR A 146 -16.10 -43.48 4.56
C THR A 146 -17.02 -42.27 4.69
N ALA A 147 -16.84 -41.41 5.71
CA ALA A 147 -17.66 -40.20 5.86
C ALA A 147 -17.43 -39.22 4.70
N THR A 148 -16.21 -39.05 4.22
CA THR A 148 -15.89 -38.23 3.05
C THR A 148 -16.57 -38.75 1.80
N ARG A 149 -16.61 -40.10 1.59
CA ARG A 149 -17.30 -40.71 0.46
C ARG A 149 -18.82 -40.46 0.50
N ILE A 150 -19.43 -40.70 1.66
CA ILE A 150 -20.87 -40.45 1.87
C ILE A 150 -21.21 -38.96 1.65
N LEU A 151 -20.37 -38.04 2.13
CA LEU A 151 -20.55 -36.60 1.91
C LEU A 151 -20.52 -36.28 0.41
N LYS A 152 -19.54 -36.81 -0.33
CA LYS A 152 -19.44 -36.65 -1.80
C LYS A 152 -20.65 -37.21 -2.55
N GLU A 153 -21.14 -38.36 -2.14
CA GLU A 153 -22.33 -39.01 -2.78
C GLU A 153 -23.60 -38.18 -2.60
N LYS A 154 -23.71 -37.44 -1.47
CA LYS A 154 -24.85 -36.55 -1.20
C LYS A 154 -24.71 -35.15 -1.81
N GLN A 155 -23.53 -34.76 -2.25
CA GLN A 155 -23.26 -33.53 -2.95
C GLN A 155 -23.66 -33.65 -4.42
N LYS A 156 -24.82 -33.13 -4.79
CA LYS A 156 -25.39 -33.27 -6.16
C LYS A 156 -24.62 -32.52 -7.25
N LEU A 157 -23.79 -31.51 -6.90
CA LEU A 157 -23.02 -30.68 -7.83
C LEU A 157 -21.75 -30.17 -7.11
N ASN A 158 -20.58 -30.46 -7.62
CA ASN A 158 -19.27 -30.02 -7.10
C ASN A 158 -18.86 -30.61 -5.73
N ALA A 159 -18.31 -31.82 -5.75
CA ALA A 159 -17.82 -32.50 -4.55
C ALA A 159 -16.52 -31.86 -3.97
N HIS A 160 -16.65 -30.71 -3.34
CA HIS A 160 -15.54 -30.04 -2.68
C HIS A 160 -15.29 -30.61 -1.27
N LYS A 161 -14.02 -30.77 -0.90
CA LYS A 161 -13.67 -31.13 0.49
C LYS A 161 -13.97 -29.97 1.44
N LEU A 162 -14.38 -30.28 2.67
CA LEU A 162 -14.45 -29.29 3.74
C LEU A 162 -13.08 -28.67 3.98
N LYS A 163 -13.01 -27.38 4.26
CA LYS A 163 -11.78 -26.69 4.64
C LYS A 163 -11.63 -26.68 6.16
N ILE A 164 -10.38 -26.62 6.62
CA ILE A 164 -10.02 -26.36 8.02
C ILE A 164 -9.23 -25.07 8.01
N ASP A 165 -9.52 -24.18 8.94
CA ASP A 165 -8.84 -22.90 9.03
C ASP A 165 -7.43 -23.01 9.63
N VAL A 166 -6.61 -22.00 9.32
CA VAL A 166 -5.32 -21.72 9.94
C VAL A 166 -5.56 -20.60 10.97
N VAL A 167 -5.44 -20.92 12.24
CA VAL A 167 -5.86 -20.03 13.35
C VAL A 167 -5.22 -18.62 13.30
N THR A 168 -4.03 -18.50 12.73
CA THR A 168 -3.30 -17.23 12.59
C THR A 168 -3.78 -16.36 11.41
N ARG A 169 -4.59 -16.94 10.49
CA ARG A 169 -5.07 -16.27 9.27
C ARG A 169 -6.58 -16.20 9.25
N TRP A 170 -7.16 -15.05 9.55
CA TRP A 170 -8.60 -14.85 9.63
C TRP A 170 -9.39 -15.24 8.36
N ASN A 171 -8.80 -14.99 7.17
CA ASN A 171 -9.40 -15.37 5.88
C ASN A 171 -9.71 -16.86 5.80
N SER A 172 -8.85 -17.70 6.37
CA SER A 172 -9.04 -19.15 6.35
C SER A 172 -10.25 -19.59 7.19
N ALA A 173 -10.57 -18.85 8.28
CA ALA A 173 -11.78 -19.07 9.06
C ALA A 173 -13.03 -18.72 8.24
N LEU A 174 -13.00 -17.61 7.49
CA LEU A 174 -14.08 -17.26 6.56
C LEU A 174 -14.25 -18.33 5.49
N GLU A 175 -13.17 -18.74 4.83
CA GLU A 175 -13.23 -19.80 3.79
C GLU A 175 -13.71 -21.14 4.32
N MET A 176 -13.37 -21.50 5.57
CA MET A 176 -13.88 -22.68 6.23
C MET A 176 -15.40 -22.57 6.42
N LEU A 177 -15.91 -21.42 6.88
CA LEU A 177 -17.32 -21.17 7.09
C LEU A 177 -18.09 -21.14 5.77
N GLU A 178 -17.59 -20.43 4.74
CA GLU A 178 -18.19 -20.41 3.40
C GLU A 178 -18.32 -21.83 2.82
N ARG A 179 -17.27 -22.65 2.94
CA ARG A 179 -17.28 -24.06 2.50
C ARG A 179 -18.22 -24.92 3.32
N PHE A 180 -18.34 -24.66 4.61
CA PHE A 180 -19.29 -25.35 5.48
C PHE A 180 -20.72 -25.02 5.09
N LEU A 181 -21.04 -23.77 4.82
CA LEU A 181 -22.36 -23.31 4.36
C LEU A 181 -22.75 -23.91 3.01
N GLU A 182 -21.83 -23.94 2.04
CA GLU A 182 -22.05 -24.58 0.74
C GLU A 182 -22.52 -26.03 0.89
N GLN A 183 -22.07 -26.70 1.95
CA GLN A 183 -22.37 -28.12 2.21
C GLN A 183 -23.46 -28.32 3.27
N GLN A 184 -24.02 -27.26 3.79
CA GLN A 184 -24.97 -27.29 4.91
C GLN A 184 -26.23 -28.15 4.68
N PRO A 185 -26.83 -28.22 3.45
CA PRO A 185 -27.95 -29.10 3.22
C PRO A 185 -27.66 -30.58 3.54
N ALA A 186 -26.38 -30.95 3.55
CA ALA A 186 -25.90 -32.29 3.86
C ALA A 186 -25.52 -32.46 5.36
N ILE A 187 -25.41 -31.37 6.12
CA ILE A 187 -24.89 -31.38 7.51
C ILE A 187 -25.93 -30.90 8.54
N SER A 188 -27.14 -30.53 8.09
CA SER A 188 -28.35 -30.12 8.84
C SER A 188 -28.25 -29.61 10.28
N ALA A 189 -28.88 -28.47 10.45
CA ALA A 189 -29.73 -27.98 11.56
C ALA A 189 -29.28 -28.21 13.01
N ALA A 190 -28.68 -27.22 13.60
CA ALA A 190 -28.83 -26.75 14.97
C ALA A 190 -27.64 -25.93 15.50
N LEU A 191 -27.28 -24.89 14.79
CA LEU A 191 -26.24 -23.98 15.31
C LEU A 191 -26.49 -22.57 14.81
N LEU A 192 -26.11 -21.56 15.62
CA LEU A 192 -26.00 -20.16 15.24
C LEU A 192 -25.65 -20.04 13.75
N SER A 193 -26.41 -19.24 13.01
CA SER A 193 -26.29 -19.11 11.57
C SER A 193 -24.86 -18.72 11.14
N PRO A 194 -24.09 -19.62 10.51
CA PRO A 194 -22.77 -19.24 9.99
C PRO A 194 -22.85 -18.12 8.94
N GLU A 195 -24.02 -17.94 8.29
CA GLU A 195 -24.31 -16.88 7.34
C GLU A 195 -24.06 -15.49 7.92
N ASP A 196 -24.45 -15.30 9.19
CA ASP A 196 -24.31 -14.03 9.88
C ASP A 196 -22.84 -13.66 10.10
N VAL A 197 -22.01 -14.62 10.50
CA VAL A 197 -20.56 -14.41 10.68
C VAL A 197 -19.88 -14.17 9.33
N VAL A 198 -20.26 -14.90 8.28
CA VAL A 198 -19.78 -14.70 6.89
C VAL A 198 -20.11 -13.27 6.44
N ARG A 199 -21.36 -12.81 6.66
CA ARG A 199 -21.80 -11.46 6.29
C ARG A 199 -20.97 -10.39 7.01
N ALA A 200 -20.69 -10.56 8.29
CA ALA A 200 -19.88 -9.61 9.07
C ALA A 200 -18.41 -9.56 8.62
N LEU A 201 -17.83 -10.67 8.13
CA LEU A 201 -16.44 -10.74 7.69
C LEU A 201 -16.23 -10.40 6.21
N LYS A 202 -17.27 -10.44 5.38
CA LYS A 202 -17.16 -10.21 3.92
C LYS A 202 -16.55 -8.85 3.55
N PRO A 203 -16.90 -7.72 4.21
CA PRO A 203 -16.26 -6.44 3.96
C PRO A 203 -14.75 -6.46 4.19
N MET A 204 -14.26 -7.19 5.22
CA MET A 204 -12.84 -7.35 5.50
C MET A 204 -12.10 -8.09 4.40
N LYS A 205 -12.71 -9.13 3.83
CA LYS A 205 -12.16 -9.89 2.69
C LYS A 205 -12.01 -8.99 1.47
N THR A 206 -13.05 -8.24 1.12
CA THR A 206 -13.02 -7.31 -0.02
C THR A 206 -11.97 -6.23 0.19
N ALA A 207 -11.88 -5.66 1.40
CA ALA A 207 -10.86 -4.68 1.74
C ALA A 207 -9.43 -5.22 1.57
N THR A 208 -9.19 -6.45 2.04
CA THR A 208 -7.88 -7.10 1.89
C THR A 208 -7.54 -7.31 0.40
N GLN A 209 -8.51 -7.72 -0.42
CA GLN A 209 -8.30 -7.92 -1.86
C GLN A 209 -7.93 -6.61 -2.56
N VAL A 210 -8.66 -5.52 -2.30
CA VAL A 210 -8.37 -4.19 -2.87
C VAL A 210 -6.97 -3.71 -2.47
N MET A 211 -6.59 -3.91 -1.21
CA MET A 211 -5.28 -3.47 -0.70
C MET A 211 -4.11 -4.35 -1.15
N SER A 212 -4.38 -5.50 -1.77
CA SER A 212 -3.35 -6.40 -2.32
C SER A 212 -2.97 -6.08 -3.77
N GLU A 213 -3.53 -5.03 -4.37
CA GLU A 213 -3.23 -4.57 -5.73
C GLU A 213 -1.82 -3.97 -5.81
N GLU A 214 -0.97 -4.47 -6.72
CA GLU A 214 0.44 -4.02 -6.82
C GLU A 214 0.64 -2.91 -7.86
N LYS A 215 -0.22 -2.86 -8.86
CA LYS A 215 -0.06 -1.93 -9.99
C LYS A 215 -0.76 -0.57 -9.80
N CYS A 216 -1.53 -0.45 -8.72
CA CYS A 216 -2.27 0.77 -8.39
C CYS A 216 -1.81 1.32 -7.04
N PRO A 217 -1.79 2.65 -6.86
CA PRO A 217 -1.56 3.29 -5.57
C PRO A 217 -2.57 2.82 -4.53
N THR A 218 -2.10 2.43 -3.35
CA THR A 218 -2.95 1.90 -2.28
C THR A 218 -2.94 2.73 -1.00
N LEU A 219 -1.96 3.62 -0.78
CA LEU A 219 -1.98 4.54 0.38
C LEU A 219 -3.24 5.42 0.39
N SER A 220 -3.60 5.99 -0.76
CA SER A 220 -4.77 6.86 -0.93
C SER A 220 -6.12 6.16 -0.67
N VAL A 221 -6.13 4.82 -0.76
CA VAL A 221 -7.32 3.99 -0.54
C VAL A 221 -7.59 3.75 0.95
N ILE A 222 -6.57 3.91 1.81
CA ILE A 222 -6.70 3.55 3.24
C ILE A 222 -7.81 4.34 3.93
N ALA A 223 -7.83 5.67 3.81
CA ALA A 223 -8.80 6.48 4.53
C ALA A 223 -10.26 6.24 4.09
N PRO A 224 -10.60 6.24 2.78
CA PRO A 224 -11.96 5.94 2.35
C PRO A 224 -12.37 4.50 2.69
N LEU A 225 -11.45 3.53 2.59
CA LEU A 225 -11.71 2.13 2.94
C LEU A 225 -11.94 1.96 4.44
N HIS A 226 -11.13 2.61 5.29
CA HIS A 226 -11.28 2.59 6.73
C HIS A 226 -12.63 3.19 7.16
N ALA A 227 -13.03 4.32 6.58
CA ALA A 227 -14.32 4.94 6.82
C ALA A 227 -15.48 4.02 6.40
N LEU A 228 -15.37 3.36 5.25
CA LEU A 228 -16.35 2.36 4.79
C LEU A 228 -16.44 1.18 5.78
N LEU A 229 -15.31 0.62 6.19
CA LEU A 229 -15.30 -0.50 7.14
C LEU A 229 -15.95 -0.12 8.47
N LEU A 230 -15.67 1.07 9.02
CA LEU A 230 -16.32 1.55 10.24
C LEU A 230 -17.84 1.70 10.08
N LYS A 231 -18.31 2.11 8.90
CA LYS A 231 -19.73 2.20 8.56
C LYS A 231 -20.38 0.82 8.47
N GLU A 232 -19.73 -0.12 7.77
CA GLU A 232 -20.22 -1.51 7.62
C GLU A 232 -20.26 -2.27 8.97
N MET A 233 -19.38 -1.91 9.90
CA MET A 233 -19.37 -2.46 11.27
C MET A 233 -20.37 -1.78 12.20
N THR A 234 -21.26 -0.94 11.71
CA THR A 234 -22.39 -0.43 12.49
C THR A 234 -23.46 -1.51 12.58
N SER A 235 -23.87 -1.83 13.82
CA SER A 235 -24.86 -2.87 14.09
C SER A 235 -26.25 -2.47 13.55
N LEU A 236 -26.94 -3.40 12.92
CA LEU A 236 -28.29 -3.23 12.42
C LEU A 236 -29.31 -3.78 13.41
N PRO A 237 -30.57 -3.31 13.40
CA PRO A 237 -31.64 -3.83 14.27
C PRO A 237 -31.84 -5.35 14.14
N GLU A 238 -31.75 -5.86 12.90
CA GLU A 238 -31.92 -7.27 12.53
C GLU A 238 -30.72 -8.16 12.85
N ASP A 239 -29.58 -7.59 13.20
CA ASP A 239 -28.40 -8.37 13.53
C ASP A 239 -28.64 -9.19 14.81
N SER A 240 -28.25 -10.46 14.80
CA SER A 240 -28.26 -11.28 16.00
C SER A 240 -27.30 -10.70 17.06
N ARG A 241 -27.54 -11.04 18.34
CA ARG A 241 -26.69 -10.56 19.45
C ARG A 241 -25.21 -10.85 19.20
N VAL A 242 -24.88 -12.03 18.67
CA VAL A 242 -23.49 -12.43 18.37
C VAL A 242 -22.89 -11.57 17.27
N VAL A 243 -23.67 -11.25 16.24
CA VAL A 243 -23.23 -10.38 15.15
C VAL A 243 -23.02 -8.95 15.64
N LYS A 244 -23.90 -8.44 16.50
CA LYS A 244 -23.73 -7.12 17.15
C LYS A 244 -22.43 -7.06 17.94
N ASP A 245 -22.22 -8.02 18.86
CA ASP A 245 -21.00 -8.12 19.68
C ASP A 245 -19.74 -8.19 18.80
N MET A 246 -19.81 -8.96 17.69
CA MET A 246 -18.71 -9.10 16.74
C MET A 246 -18.44 -7.79 15.97
N LYS A 247 -19.48 -7.13 15.44
CA LYS A 247 -19.34 -5.85 14.76
C LYS A 247 -18.79 -4.77 15.68
N ASP A 248 -19.27 -4.72 16.91
CA ASP A 248 -18.83 -3.75 17.93
C ASP A 248 -17.34 -3.96 18.26
N GLU A 249 -16.88 -5.19 18.41
CA GLU A 249 -15.47 -5.49 18.66
C GLU A 249 -14.59 -5.15 17.44
N LEU A 250 -15.04 -5.49 16.23
CA LEU A 250 -14.37 -5.11 14.98
C LEU A 250 -14.26 -3.59 14.86
N LYS A 251 -15.37 -2.87 15.06
CA LYS A 251 -15.44 -1.40 15.01
C LYS A 251 -14.52 -0.77 16.04
N LYS A 252 -14.57 -1.24 17.29
CA LYS A 252 -13.70 -0.78 18.38
C LYS A 252 -12.21 -0.96 18.00
N ASN A 253 -11.84 -2.11 17.48
CA ASN A 253 -10.47 -2.38 17.08
C ASN A 253 -10.03 -1.48 15.91
N LEU A 254 -10.86 -1.33 14.87
CA LEU A 254 -10.56 -0.47 13.73
C LEU A 254 -10.48 1.02 14.11
N SER A 255 -11.38 1.52 14.97
CA SER A 255 -11.44 2.95 15.34
C SER A 255 -10.20 3.47 16.06
N THR A 256 -9.41 2.60 16.68
CA THR A 256 -8.14 2.96 17.34
C THR A 256 -6.96 3.02 16.37
N ARG A 257 -7.14 2.57 15.12
CA ARG A 257 -6.07 2.54 14.12
C ARG A 257 -5.97 3.88 13.41
N TYR A 258 -4.78 4.18 12.92
CA TYR A 258 -4.48 5.38 12.11
C TYR A 258 -4.74 6.74 12.79
N VAL A 259 -4.99 6.78 14.10
CA VAL A 259 -5.30 8.05 14.80
C VAL A 259 -4.19 9.10 14.58
N ASN A 260 -2.93 8.69 14.63
CA ASN A 260 -1.77 9.56 14.45
C ASN A 260 -1.39 9.79 12.98
N GLN A 261 -1.90 8.96 12.05
CA GLN A 261 -1.61 9.06 10.62
C GLN A 261 -2.76 9.67 9.81
N LYS A 262 -3.87 10.05 10.46
CA LYS A 262 -5.08 10.55 9.79
C LYS A 262 -4.80 11.63 8.76
N ASP A 263 -4.05 12.64 9.16
CA ASP A 263 -3.79 13.81 8.31
C ASP A 263 -3.02 13.41 7.03
N MET A 264 -1.99 12.57 7.17
CA MET A 264 -1.25 12.06 6.02
C MET A 264 -2.14 11.22 5.09
N LEU A 265 -2.99 10.35 5.64
CA LEU A 265 -3.88 9.50 4.85
C LEU A 265 -4.98 10.32 4.15
N TYR A 266 -5.44 11.41 4.78
CA TYR A 266 -6.41 12.33 4.18
C TYR A 266 -5.78 13.10 3.01
N VAL A 267 -4.54 13.59 3.17
CA VAL A 267 -3.79 14.22 2.08
C VAL A 267 -3.53 13.23 0.95
N ALA A 268 -3.14 11.99 1.26
CA ALA A 268 -2.97 10.94 0.26
C ALA A 268 -4.26 10.65 -0.52
N SER A 269 -5.42 10.69 0.15
CA SER A 269 -6.73 10.55 -0.51
C SER A 269 -7.12 11.79 -1.29
N ALA A 270 -6.81 13.00 -0.80
CA ALA A 270 -7.09 14.26 -1.47
C ALA A 270 -6.33 14.40 -2.79
N ILE A 271 -5.08 13.90 -2.85
CA ILE A 271 -4.24 13.95 -4.05
C ILE A 271 -4.61 12.85 -5.08
N ASP A 272 -5.36 11.83 -4.69
CA ASP A 272 -5.88 10.84 -5.62
C ASP A 272 -7.14 11.36 -6.32
N PRO A 273 -7.14 11.52 -7.64
CA PRO A 273 -8.27 12.10 -8.36
C PRO A 273 -9.58 11.31 -8.19
N ARG A 274 -9.53 10.03 -7.81
CA ARG A 274 -10.71 9.20 -7.54
C ARG A 274 -11.39 9.57 -6.22
N PHE A 275 -10.61 9.97 -5.21
CA PHE A 275 -11.07 10.18 -3.83
C PHE A 275 -11.06 11.64 -3.40
N LYS A 276 -10.62 12.58 -4.22
CA LYS A 276 -10.42 14.00 -3.90
C LYS A 276 -11.66 14.71 -3.35
N ALA A 277 -12.86 14.17 -3.57
CA ALA A 277 -14.10 14.72 -3.00
C ALA A 277 -14.20 14.50 -1.48
N LEU A 278 -13.44 13.55 -0.91
CA LEU A 278 -13.39 13.18 0.51
C LEU A 278 -14.78 13.10 1.17
N PRO A 279 -15.71 12.28 0.63
CA PRO A 279 -17.11 12.26 1.10
C PRO A 279 -17.26 11.71 2.52
N PHE A 280 -16.23 11.10 3.08
CA PHE A 280 -16.19 10.56 4.44
C PHE A 280 -15.74 11.57 5.49
N LEU A 281 -15.36 12.80 5.08
CA LEU A 281 -14.97 13.91 5.95
C LEU A 281 -16.06 14.98 5.99
N ASN A 282 -16.16 15.65 7.13
CA ASN A 282 -16.95 16.88 7.22
C ASN A 282 -16.25 18.04 6.48
N GLU A 283 -16.92 19.18 6.34
CA GLU A 283 -16.42 20.32 5.56
C GLU A 283 -15.14 20.91 6.15
N GLU A 284 -15.09 21.06 7.48
CA GLU A 284 -13.92 21.58 8.19
C GLU A 284 -12.68 20.67 8.02
N GLU A 285 -12.86 19.35 8.14
CA GLU A 285 -11.78 18.39 7.93
C GLU A 285 -11.28 18.37 6.48
N ARG A 286 -12.19 18.51 5.51
CA ARG A 286 -11.83 18.63 4.09
C ARG A 286 -10.98 19.87 3.82
N ASP A 287 -11.41 21.03 4.31
CA ASP A 287 -10.70 22.29 4.09
C ASP A 287 -9.34 22.27 4.80
N ARG A 288 -9.25 21.72 6.01
CA ARG A 288 -7.96 21.50 6.70
C ARG A 288 -7.04 20.58 5.88
N THR A 289 -7.58 19.52 5.29
CA THR A 289 -6.81 18.59 4.45
C THR A 289 -6.23 19.28 3.22
N PHE A 290 -7.02 20.08 2.52
CA PHE A 290 -6.54 20.82 1.35
C PHE A 290 -5.60 21.96 1.71
N SER A 291 -5.80 22.64 2.85
CA SER A 291 -4.86 23.65 3.37
C SER A 291 -3.50 23.02 3.67
N ARG A 292 -3.49 21.83 4.27
CA ARG A 292 -2.26 21.09 4.51
C ARG A 292 -1.57 20.69 3.22
N LEU A 293 -2.32 20.14 2.24
CA LEU A 293 -1.78 19.80 0.92
C LEU A 293 -1.17 21.03 0.24
N GLN A 294 -1.79 22.22 0.40
CA GLN A 294 -1.27 23.48 -0.11
C GLN A 294 0.07 23.84 0.53
N THR A 295 0.15 23.79 1.86
CA THR A 295 1.40 24.07 2.57
C THR A 295 2.52 23.13 2.14
N GLU A 296 2.25 21.81 2.11
CA GLU A 296 3.25 20.82 1.69
C GLU A 296 3.69 21.02 0.22
N ALA A 297 2.79 21.45 -0.67
CA ALA A 297 3.13 21.75 -2.06
C ALA A 297 4.00 23.03 -2.17
N GLN A 298 3.76 24.02 -1.31
CA GLN A 298 4.58 25.24 -1.21
C GLN A 298 5.97 24.93 -0.70
N ASP A 299 6.08 24.14 0.37
CA ASP A 299 7.36 23.77 0.98
C ASP A 299 8.22 22.98 -0.03
N ALA A 300 7.62 21.99 -0.71
CA ALA A 300 8.33 21.23 -1.74
C ALA A 300 8.79 22.09 -2.93
N ALA A 301 8.13 23.22 -3.19
CA ALA A 301 8.54 24.16 -4.22
C ALA A 301 9.66 25.11 -3.73
N ALA A 302 9.79 25.33 -2.42
CA ALA A 302 10.85 26.14 -1.83
C ALA A 302 12.20 25.41 -1.78
N ASP A 303 12.18 24.11 -1.47
CA ASP A 303 13.38 23.27 -1.38
C ASP A 303 14.21 23.21 -2.69
N GLU A 304 13.61 23.52 -3.85
CA GLU A 304 14.33 23.58 -5.13
C GLU A 304 15.20 24.83 -5.32
N VAL A 305 14.92 25.89 -4.57
CA VAL A 305 15.65 27.16 -4.75
C VAL A 305 16.99 27.13 -4.01
N ASP A 306 17.08 26.37 -2.91
CA ASP A 306 18.32 26.25 -2.14
C ASP A 306 19.29 25.18 -2.68
N GLY A 307 18.86 24.37 -3.66
CA GLY A 307 19.67 23.27 -4.22
C GLY A 307 20.37 23.55 -5.56
N VAL A 308 20.21 24.70 -6.17
CA VAL A 308 20.81 25.05 -7.49
C VAL A 308 21.67 26.30 -7.36
N GLU A 309 22.78 26.19 -6.65
CA GLU A 309 24.00 26.90 -7.00
C GLU A 309 24.87 25.98 -7.89
N GLU A 310 24.38 25.61 -9.07
CA GLU A 310 25.26 25.16 -10.14
C GLU A 310 25.91 26.41 -10.78
N GLU A 311 27.21 26.53 -10.62
CA GLU A 311 28.04 27.40 -11.42
C GLU A 311 27.75 27.16 -12.91
N VAL A 312 27.00 28.07 -13.52
CA VAL A 312 26.78 28.06 -14.96
C VAL A 312 28.10 28.56 -15.61
N GLU A 313 28.94 27.62 -16.03
CA GLU A 313 29.99 27.96 -16.98
C GLU A 313 29.34 28.62 -18.22
N PRO A 314 29.84 29.76 -18.65
CA PRO A 314 29.27 30.46 -19.81
C PRO A 314 29.47 29.63 -21.06
N GLN A 315 28.41 29.04 -21.57
CA GLN A 315 28.42 28.39 -22.87
C GLN A 315 28.67 29.44 -23.98
N PRO A 316 29.51 29.13 -24.96
CA PRO A 316 29.74 30.04 -26.09
C PRO A 316 28.44 30.28 -26.88
N PRO A 317 28.19 31.48 -27.37
CA PRO A 317 26.94 31.85 -28.02
C PRO A 317 26.70 30.98 -29.26
N ALA A 318 25.56 30.30 -29.28
CA ALA A 318 25.10 29.52 -30.43
C ALA A 318 24.96 30.41 -31.67
N PRO A 319 25.29 29.91 -32.87
CA PRO A 319 25.22 30.69 -34.09
C PRO A 319 23.79 31.16 -34.36
N LYS A 320 23.61 32.46 -34.50
CA LYS A 320 22.33 33.07 -34.85
C LYS A 320 21.85 32.54 -36.21
N GLN A 321 20.90 31.62 -36.19
CA GLN A 321 20.13 31.31 -37.41
C GLN A 321 19.26 32.53 -37.73
N PHE A 322 19.53 33.15 -38.86
CA PHE A 322 18.64 34.15 -39.45
C PHE A 322 17.32 33.46 -39.85
N LYS A 323 16.31 33.58 -39.02
CA LYS A 323 14.92 33.26 -39.43
C LYS A 323 14.51 34.37 -40.39
N GLN A 324 14.26 34.04 -41.66
CA GLN A 324 13.56 34.94 -42.57
C GLN A 324 12.17 35.22 -41.94
N SER A 325 11.95 36.46 -41.52
CA SER A 325 10.64 36.91 -41.05
C SER A 325 9.64 36.78 -42.20
N SER A 326 8.49 36.14 -41.94
CA SER A 326 7.45 36.06 -42.98
C SER A 326 6.91 37.47 -43.26
N ALA A 327 6.47 37.74 -44.51
CA ALA A 327 5.88 39.03 -44.87
C ALA A 327 4.73 39.45 -43.94
N LEU A 328 4.04 38.48 -43.34
CA LEU A 328 2.98 38.68 -42.36
C LEU A 328 3.52 39.25 -41.04
N GLU A 329 4.67 38.76 -40.57
CA GLU A 329 5.34 39.17 -39.34
C GLU A 329 5.92 40.60 -39.48
N SER A 330 6.38 40.95 -40.69
CA SER A 330 6.85 42.32 -41.03
C SER A 330 5.72 43.32 -41.09
N LEU A 331 4.51 42.91 -41.55
CA LEU A 331 3.33 43.80 -41.72
C LEU A 331 2.51 43.96 -40.42
N LEU A 332 2.38 42.91 -39.61
CA LEU A 332 1.45 42.88 -38.49
C LEU A 332 2.17 42.69 -37.15
N GLY A 333 3.44 42.42 -37.14
CA GLY A 333 4.20 42.00 -35.96
C GLY A 333 4.20 43.00 -34.81
N GLU A 334 4.10 44.31 -35.09
CA GLU A 334 3.96 45.31 -34.01
C GLU A 334 2.55 45.38 -33.43
N ALA A 335 1.52 45.22 -34.30
CA ALA A 335 0.11 45.32 -33.88
C ALA A 335 -0.43 44.06 -33.17
N TYR A 336 0.18 42.90 -33.46
CA TYR A 336 -0.22 41.59 -32.96
C TYR A 336 0.86 40.90 -32.13
N ARG A 337 1.95 41.60 -31.72
CA ARG A 337 2.82 41.06 -30.68
C ARG A 337 1.96 40.86 -29.44
N PRO A 338 1.84 39.63 -28.92
CA PRO A 338 1.25 39.46 -27.60
C PRO A 338 2.08 40.32 -26.66
N GLN A 339 1.46 41.35 -26.06
CA GLN A 339 2.06 42.01 -24.93
C GLN A 339 2.28 40.91 -23.92
N GLN A 340 3.53 40.49 -23.71
CA GLN A 340 3.90 39.80 -22.52
C GLN A 340 3.62 40.80 -21.40
N GLU A 341 2.40 40.77 -20.88
CA GLU A 341 2.13 41.28 -19.55
C GLU A 341 3.07 40.49 -18.65
N VAL A 342 4.19 41.11 -18.28
CA VAL A 342 4.96 40.73 -17.12
C VAL A 342 4.07 41.11 -15.96
N GLY A 343 3.01 40.34 -15.76
CA GLY A 343 2.22 40.37 -14.54
C GLY A 343 3.19 40.07 -13.38
N PRO A 344 2.95 40.61 -12.18
CA PRO A 344 3.79 40.32 -11.03
C PRO A 344 3.94 38.79 -10.95
N GLN A 345 5.20 38.32 -10.94
CA GLN A 345 5.50 36.89 -10.79
C GLN A 345 4.69 36.40 -9.58
N LYS A 346 3.71 35.52 -9.86
CA LYS A 346 2.89 34.92 -8.78
C LYS A 346 3.87 34.27 -7.81
N THR A 347 3.67 34.52 -6.54
CA THR A 347 4.42 33.81 -5.51
C THR A 347 4.09 32.32 -5.62
N LYS A 348 5.04 31.43 -5.33
CA LYS A 348 4.82 29.96 -5.32
C LYS A 348 3.61 29.57 -4.46
N ALA A 349 3.34 30.35 -3.40
CA ALA A 349 2.14 30.20 -2.58
C ALA A 349 0.83 30.43 -3.36
N ALA A 350 0.79 31.48 -4.19
CA ALA A 350 -0.36 31.79 -5.03
C ALA A 350 -0.53 30.76 -6.16
N GLU A 351 0.55 30.22 -6.68
CA GLU A 351 0.50 29.13 -7.69
C GLU A 351 -0.07 27.85 -7.10
N ALA A 352 0.38 27.43 -5.92
CA ALA A 352 -0.16 26.26 -5.23
C ALA A 352 -1.66 26.40 -4.89
N GLU A 353 -2.07 27.59 -4.45
CA GLU A 353 -3.48 27.90 -4.19
C GLU A 353 -4.33 27.79 -5.47
N ASP A 354 -3.86 28.36 -6.58
CA ASP A 354 -4.53 28.31 -7.87
C ASP A 354 -4.64 26.86 -8.38
N GLU A 355 -3.57 26.04 -8.25
CA GLU A 355 -3.61 24.63 -8.64
C GLU A 355 -4.64 23.86 -7.83
N ILE A 356 -4.63 24.01 -6.50
CA ILE A 356 -5.58 23.33 -5.62
C ILE A 356 -7.02 23.76 -5.95
N LYS A 357 -7.27 25.05 -6.16
CA LYS A 357 -8.60 25.55 -6.51
C LYS A 357 -9.11 24.94 -7.81
N ARG A 358 -8.29 24.91 -8.86
CA ARG A 358 -8.61 24.27 -10.14
C ARG A 358 -8.81 22.77 -9.99
N TYR A 359 -7.89 22.10 -9.26
CA TYR A 359 -7.97 20.67 -8.99
C TYR A 359 -9.25 20.31 -8.24
N ARG A 360 -9.62 21.04 -7.18
CA ARG A 360 -10.87 20.82 -6.41
C ARG A 360 -12.10 21.01 -7.30
N ALA A 361 -12.12 22.02 -8.16
CA ALA A 361 -13.25 22.32 -9.04
C ALA A 361 -13.48 21.27 -10.13
N ARG A 362 -12.43 20.55 -10.53
CA ARG A 362 -12.53 19.50 -11.55
C ARG A 362 -13.27 18.28 -11.02
N ARG A 363 -14.09 17.64 -11.86
CA ARG A 363 -14.83 16.41 -11.48
C ARG A 363 -13.88 15.29 -11.05
N PRO A 364 -14.20 14.53 -9.99
CA PRO A 364 -13.43 13.34 -9.62
C PRO A 364 -13.35 12.32 -10.76
N ALA A 365 -12.24 11.60 -10.83
CA ALA A 365 -12.08 10.44 -11.72
C ALA A 365 -12.96 9.27 -11.27
N GLY A 366 -13.22 8.33 -12.17
CA GLY A 366 -13.96 7.11 -11.86
C GLY A 366 -13.16 6.20 -10.92
N LEU A 367 -13.84 5.39 -10.09
CA LEU A 367 -13.17 4.46 -9.18
C LEU A 367 -12.33 3.39 -9.89
N GLN A 368 -12.63 3.11 -11.17
CA GLN A 368 -11.90 2.16 -12.00
C GLN A 368 -10.74 2.82 -12.78
N ASP A 369 -10.66 4.14 -12.78
CA ASP A 369 -9.61 4.85 -13.48
C ASP A 369 -8.28 4.68 -12.75
N ASN A 370 -7.19 4.59 -13.52
CA ASN A 370 -5.86 4.55 -12.94
C ASN A 370 -5.41 5.97 -12.58
N PRO A 371 -5.19 6.30 -11.30
CA PRO A 371 -4.79 7.64 -10.88
C PRO A 371 -3.45 8.09 -11.45
N LEU A 372 -2.52 7.16 -11.75
CA LEU A 372 -1.22 7.48 -12.33
C LEU A 372 -1.35 7.91 -13.80
N ILE A 373 -2.28 7.30 -14.56
CA ILE A 373 -2.59 7.73 -15.92
C ILE A 373 -3.19 9.14 -15.90
N TRP A 374 -4.11 9.39 -14.98
CA TRP A 374 -4.72 10.70 -14.81
C TRP A 374 -3.65 11.77 -14.52
N TRP A 375 -2.71 11.51 -13.60
CA TRP A 375 -1.64 12.44 -13.26
C TRP A 375 -0.67 12.66 -14.43
N ARG A 376 -0.31 11.62 -15.17
CA ARG A 376 0.52 11.73 -16.37
C ARG A 376 -0.09 12.70 -17.41
N GLU A 377 -1.40 12.64 -17.59
CA GLU A 377 -2.12 13.50 -18.54
C GLU A 377 -2.25 14.94 -18.05
N ASN A 378 -2.21 15.17 -16.75
CA ASN A 378 -2.48 16.45 -16.11
C ASN A 378 -1.25 17.08 -15.42
N GLU A 379 -0.07 16.47 -15.50
CA GLU A 379 1.17 16.93 -14.84
C GLU A 379 1.52 18.37 -15.22
N LYS A 380 1.35 18.75 -16.48
CA LYS A 380 1.61 20.10 -16.98
C LYS A 380 0.61 21.14 -16.47
N GLU A 381 -0.62 20.73 -16.19
CA GLU A 381 -1.67 21.60 -15.67
C GLU A 381 -1.54 21.84 -14.16
N TYR A 382 -1.00 20.84 -13.42
CA TYR A 382 -0.86 20.85 -11.97
C TYR A 382 0.55 20.42 -11.54
N PRO A 383 1.62 21.15 -11.89
CA PRO A 383 3.00 20.71 -11.66
C PRO A 383 3.33 20.52 -10.16
N LEU A 384 2.85 21.40 -9.28
CA LEU A 384 3.11 21.27 -7.85
C LEU A 384 2.34 20.10 -7.24
N LEU A 385 1.08 19.92 -7.62
CA LEU A 385 0.27 18.80 -7.14
C LEU A 385 0.73 17.46 -7.72
N ALA A 386 1.22 17.42 -8.96
CA ALA A 386 1.80 16.22 -9.56
C ALA A 386 3.01 15.70 -8.75
N ARG A 387 3.82 16.61 -8.25
CA ARG A 387 4.93 16.29 -7.35
C ARG A 387 4.44 15.67 -6.03
N MET A 388 3.38 16.27 -5.44
CA MET A 388 2.73 15.68 -4.27
C MET A 388 2.13 14.31 -4.56
N ALA A 389 1.55 14.12 -5.76
CA ALA A 389 1.04 12.83 -6.18
C ALA A 389 2.16 11.76 -6.24
N LYS A 390 3.32 12.06 -6.80
CA LYS A 390 4.46 11.14 -6.79
C LYS A 390 4.93 10.81 -5.38
N ARG A 391 4.94 11.80 -4.47
CA ARG A 391 5.32 11.61 -3.06
C ARG A 391 4.39 10.66 -2.32
N TYR A 392 3.08 10.83 -2.47
CA TYR A 392 2.09 10.07 -1.69
C TYR A 392 1.70 8.74 -2.37
N LEU A 393 1.49 8.75 -3.69
CA LEU A 393 0.96 7.60 -4.40
C LEU A 393 2.00 6.49 -4.66
N CYS A 394 3.29 6.75 -4.45
CA CYS A 394 4.32 5.71 -4.49
C CYS A 394 4.33 4.83 -3.23
N VAL A 395 3.75 5.31 -2.12
CA VAL A 395 3.75 4.55 -0.87
C VAL A 395 2.67 3.47 -0.92
N PRO A 396 3.03 2.18 -0.74
CA PRO A 396 2.03 1.13 -0.67
C PRO A 396 1.27 1.17 0.66
N GLY A 397 0.00 0.84 0.64
CA GLY A 397 -0.82 0.73 1.86
C GLY A 397 -0.62 -0.57 2.63
N THR A 398 0.19 -1.51 2.10
CA THR A 398 0.46 -2.81 2.72
C THR A 398 1.89 -3.26 2.50
N SER A 399 2.39 -4.15 3.37
CA SER A 399 3.69 -4.82 3.21
C SER A 399 3.58 -6.16 2.44
N ILE A 400 2.50 -6.40 1.71
CA ILE A 400 2.27 -7.65 0.96
C ILE A 400 3.39 -7.95 -0.03
N THR A 401 4.01 -6.94 -0.64
CA THR A 401 5.17 -7.13 -1.52
C THR A 401 6.32 -7.81 -0.77
N SER A 402 6.59 -7.41 0.49
CA SER A 402 7.57 -8.08 1.35
C SER A 402 7.14 -9.52 1.71
N GLU A 403 5.85 -9.75 2.00
CA GLU A 403 5.33 -11.10 2.26
C GLU A 403 5.50 -12.03 1.04
N ARG A 404 5.36 -11.51 -0.19
CA ARG A 404 5.62 -12.28 -1.42
C ARG A 404 7.09 -12.64 -1.62
N VAL A 405 8.02 -11.82 -1.09
CA VAL A 405 9.44 -12.19 -1.04
C VAL A 405 9.63 -13.44 -0.15
N PHE A 406 8.91 -13.51 0.98
CA PHE A 406 8.99 -14.67 1.89
C PHE A 406 8.45 -15.95 1.25
N SER A 407 7.35 -15.86 0.50
CA SER A 407 6.84 -17.03 -0.24
C SER A 407 7.89 -17.55 -1.22
N THR A 408 8.53 -16.63 -1.96
CA THR A 408 9.62 -16.97 -2.90
C THR A 408 10.86 -17.51 -2.17
N ALA A 409 11.19 -16.94 -1.00
CA ALA A 409 12.27 -17.46 -0.15
C ALA A 409 12.02 -18.88 0.30
N GLY A 410 10.78 -19.25 0.62
CA GLY A 410 10.38 -20.62 0.97
C GLY A 410 10.64 -21.63 -0.15
N ASP A 411 10.51 -21.21 -1.42
CA ASP A 411 10.83 -22.05 -2.58
C ASP A 411 12.36 -22.19 -2.81
N ILE A 412 13.13 -21.16 -2.42
CA ILE A 412 14.59 -21.16 -2.52
C ILE A 412 15.21 -21.92 -1.35
N ILE A 413 14.75 -21.65 -0.11
CA ILE A 413 15.25 -22.28 1.13
C ILE A 413 14.41 -23.53 1.43
N THR A 414 14.62 -24.59 0.67
CA THR A 414 13.99 -25.88 0.93
C THR A 414 14.87 -26.73 1.86
N ALA A 415 14.29 -27.78 2.46
CA ALA A 415 15.06 -28.72 3.28
C ALA A 415 16.27 -29.36 2.52
N LYS A 416 16.22 -29.44 1.19
CA LYS A 416 17.31 -29.91 0.32
C LYS A 416 18.34 -28.82 0.01
N ARG A 417 18.04 -27.54 0.23
CA ARG A 417 18.90 -26.37 -0.01
C ARG A 417 19.19 -25.59 1.27
N SER A 418 19.09 -26.23 2.42
CA SER A 418 19.38 -25.63 3.74
C SER A 418 20.84 -25.21 3.95
N CYS A 419 21.74 -25.58 3.01
CA CYS A 419 23.15 -25.21 3.05
C CYS A 419 23.48 -23.89 2.34
N LEU A 420 22.46 -23.13 1.83
CA LEU A 420 22.70 -21.82 1.23
C LEU A 420 23.08 -20.83 2.32
N THR A 421 24.17 -20.09 2.10
CA THR A 421 24.52 -18.99 3.00
C THR A 421 23.50 -17.84 2.86
N PRO A 422 23.26 -17.04 3.92
CA PRO A 422 22.36 -15.89 3.86
C PRO A 422 22.68 -14.92 2.72
N GLY A 423 23.96 -14.72 2.39
CA GLY A 423 24.39 -13.92 1.24
C GLY A 423 23.87 -14.47 -0.09
N HIS A 424 23.98 -15.77 -0.32
CA HIS A 424 23.45 -16.41 -1.53
C HIS A 424 21.92 -16.36 -1.59
N VAL A 425 21.23 -16.49 -0.45
CA VAL A 425 19.77 -16.33 -0.38
C VAL A 425 19.36 -14.92 -0.81
N ASN A 426 20.05 -13.89 -0.29
CA ASN A 426 19.83 -12.50 -0.68
C ASN A 426 20.04 -12.29 -2.19
N GLU A 427 21.16 -12.76 -2.74
CA GLU A 427 21.47 -12.59 -4.18
C GLU A 427 20.43 -13.29 -5.07
N LEU A 428 20.01 -14.51 -4.72
CA LEU A 428 19.02 -15.27 -5.49
C LEU A 428 17.64 -14.62 -5.44
N LEU A 429 17.18 -14.18 -4.26
CA LEU A 429 15.90 -13.46 -4.12
C LEU A 429 15.92 -12.15 -4.89
N PHE A 430 17.00 -11.38 -4.75
CA PHE A 430 17.18 -10.13 -5.48
C PHE A 430 17.11 -10.33 -6.99
N LEU A 431 17.87 -11.28 -7.53
CA LEU A 431 17.87 -11.56 -8.97
C LEU A 431 16.50 -12.07 -9.45
N GLN A 432 15.90 -13.02 -8.73
CA GLN A 432 14.60 -13.58 -9.12
C GLN A 432 13.50 -12.51 -9.17
N LYS A 433 13.49 -11.56 -8.25
CA LYS A 433 12.47 -10.51 -8.20
C LYS A 433 12.71 -9.37 -9.16
N ASN A 434 13.98 -9.05 -9.42
CA ASN A 434 14.32 -7.85 -10.22
C ASN A 434 14.61 -8.17 -11.70
N LEU A 435 14.92 -9.42 -12.06
CA LEU A 435 15.06 -9.84 -13.46
C LEU A 435 13.73 -10.21 -14.14
N SER A 436 12.67 -10.50 -13.36
CA SER A 436 11.33 -10.84 -13.88
C SER A 436 10.49 -9.61 -14.24
N ILE A 437 11.05 -8.40 -14.19
CA ILE A 437 10.37 -7.18 -14.62
C ILE A 437 10.45 -7.15 -16.14
N PRO A 438 9.31 -7.18 -16.87
CA PRO A 438 9.33 -7.03 -18.33
C PRO A 438 9.94 -5.66 -18.68
N GLU A 439 10.79 -5.67 -19.69
CA GLU A 439 11.41 -4.47 -20.28
C GLU A 439 10.38 -3.45 -20.76
#